data_b13832ce6813209b017c56ed41d0119b
#
_entry.id   b13832ce6813209b017c56ed41d0119b
#
_cell.length_a   1.000
_cell.length_b   1.000
_cell.length_c   1.000
_cell.angle_alpha   90.00
_cell.angle_beta   90.00
_cell.angle_gamma   90.00
#
_symmetry.space_group_name_H-M   'P 1'
#
loop_
_entity.id
_entity.type
_entity.pdbx_description
1 polymer ?
#
loop_
_entity_poly.entity_id
_entity_poly.type
_entity_poly.pdbx_seq_one_letter_code
_entity_poly.pdbx_strand_id
1 'polypeptide(L)'
;MKIYIKNMVCIRCQIVVKSELEKLGLKYINVKIGEVDIVEDILPEQLEQLDGALRKSGLLLMDDKKSILVEKIKNAIIEFVHYTEEQIKVNLSDYLSEKLNHDYTYLANLFSEVKGITIEKFYLTHKIEKVKELIVYDELNFSEIAYKMHYSSCLLYT
;
A
#
# COMPACT_ATOMS: atom_id res chain seq x y z
N MET A 1 14.61 -13.81 -3.90
CA MET A 1 14.25 -13.43 -2.52
C MET A 1 13.49 -12.12 -2.53
N LYS A 2 12.40 -12.04 -1.81
CA LYS A 2 11.63 -10.81 -1.66
C LYS A 2 11.89 -10.18 -0.30
N ILE A 3 12.12 -8.88 -0.28
CA ILE A 3 12.17 -8.11 0.97
C ILE A 3 11.04 -7.08 0.97
N TYR A 4 10.57 -6.76 2.15
CA TYR A 4 9.46 -5.83 2.35
C TYR A 4 9.95 -4.62 3.14
N ILE A 5 9.54 -3.42 2.69
CA ILE A 5 10.00 -2.17 3.25
C ILE A 5 8.79 -1.32 3.65
N LYS A 6 8.78 -0.87 4.90
CA LYS A 6 7.75 0.01 5.44
C LYS A 6 8.08 1.47 5.13
N ASN A 7 7.03 2.29 4.99
CA ASN A 7 7.11 3.73 4.76
C ASN A 7 7.53 4.15 3.35
N MET A 8 7.54 3.23 2.38
CA MET A 8 7.68 3.60 0.97
C MET A 8 6.34 4.15 0.46
N VAL A 9 6.32 5.40 0.03
CA VAL A 9 5.07 6.05 -0.38
C VAL A 9 5.11 6.66 -1.79
N CYS A 10 6.29 6.80 -2.38
CA CYS A 10 6.43 7.48 -3.68
C CYS A 10 7.65 6.99 -4.47
N ILE A 11 7.79 7.49 -5.69
CA ILE A 11 8.92 7.18 -6.58
C ILE A 11 10.26 7.55 -5.94
N ARG A 12 10.32 8.62 -5.14
CA ARG A 12 11.55 9.01 -4.44
C ARG A 12 12.05 7.91 -3.51
N CYS A 13 11.13 7.25 -2.82
CA CYS A 13 11.48 6.11 -1.95
C CYS A 13 12.04 4.95 -2.76
N GLN A 14 11.47 4.67 -3.93
CA GLN A 14 11.99 3.66 -4.84
C GLN A 14 13.41 3.99 -5.31
N ILE A 15 13.68 5.24 -5.65
CA ILE A 15 15.01 5.71 -6.06
C ILE A 15 16.03 5.53 -4.93
N VAL A 16 15.67 5.89 -3.71
CA VAL A 16 16.52 5.71 -2.53
C VAL A 16 16.85 4.23 -2.33
N VAL A 17 15.85 3.36 -2.39
CA VAL A 17 16.05 1.91 -2.23
C VAL A 17 16.97 1.37 -3.31
N LYS A 18 16.76 1.72 -4.56
CA LYS A 18 17.62 1.31 -5.68
C LYS A 18 19.06 1.76 -5.46
N SER A 19 19.26 3.01 -5.06
CA SER A 19 20.58 3.57 -4.78
C SER A 19 21.31 2.80 -3.67
N GLU A 20 20.62 2.49 -2.57
CA GLU A 20 21.22 1.76 -1.46
C GLU A 20 21.54 0.30 -1.85
N LEU A 21 20.69 -0.35 -2.64
CA LEU A 21 20.96 -1.69 -3.16
C LEU A 21 22.20 -1.70 -4.06
N GLU A 22 22.34 -0.72 -4.93
CA GLU A 22 23.50 -0.57 -5.83
C GLU A 22 24.79 -0.33 -5.04
N LYS A 23 24.76 0.50 -4.00
CA LYS A 23 25.92 0.75 -3.13
C LYS A 23 26.40 -0.50 -2.44
N LEU A 24 25.51 -1.43 -2.11
CA LEU A 24 25.84 -2.69 -1.46
C LEU A 24 26.19 -3.81 -2.46
N GLY A 25 26.12 -3.51 -3.76
CA GLY A 25 26.38 -4.49 -4.80
C GLY A 25 25.31 -5.55 -4.95
N LEU A 26 24.10 -5.30 -4.44
CA LEU A 26 22.98 -6.21 -4.54
C LEU A 26 22.24 -6.02 -5.86
N LYS A 27 22.04 -7.13 -6.58
CA LYS A 27 21.29 -7.13 -7.83
C LYS A 27 19.80 -7.32 -7.55
N TYR A 28 18.98 -6.46 -8.11
CA TYR A 28 17.52 -6.56 -7.96
C TYR A 28 16.85 -6.69 -9.33
N ILE A 29 15.71 -7.38 -9.34
CA ILE A 29 14.88 -7.54 -10.55
C ILE A 29 13.92 -6.37 -10.66
N ASN A 30 13.25 -6.03 -9.56
CA ASN A 30 12.19 -5.03 -9.53
C ASN A 30 12.08 -4.38 -8.15
N VAL A 31 11.82 -3.08 -8.14
CA VAL A 31 11.54 -2.32 -6.93
C VAL A 31 10.15 -1.72 -7.06
N LYS A 32 9.23 -2.19 -6.24
CA LYS A 32 7.85 -1.67 -6.13
C LYS A 32 7.70 -0.94 -4.81
N ILE A 33 6.60 -0.22 -4.64
CA ILE A 33 6.30 0.39 -3.35
C ILE A 33 6.03 -0.70 -2.31
N GLY A 34 6.88 -0.72 -1.29
CA GLY A 34 6.78 -1.68 -0.19
C GLY A 34 7.41 -3.05 -0.43
N GLU A 35 7.90 -3.34 -1.64
CA GLU A 35 8.40 -4.67 -2.00
C GLU A 35 9.57 -4.59 -2.97
N VAL A 36 10.59 -5.41 -2.74
CA VAL A 36 11.76 -5.50 -3.62
C VAL A 36 12.06 -6.97 -3.93
N ASP A 37 12.20 -7.28 -5.21
CA ASP A 37 12.65 -8.59 -5.67
C ASP A 37 14.17 -8.56 -5.90
N ILE A 38 14.91 -9.35 -5.12
CA ILE A 38 16.36 -9.46 -5.21
C ILE A 38 16.74 -10.78 -5.87
N VAL A 39 17.73 -10.72 -6.78
CA VAL A 39 18.17 -11.90 -7.55
C VAL A 39 18.83 -12.97 -6.68
N GLU A 40 19.61 -12.55 -5.70
CA GLU A 40 20.39 -13.43 -4.84
C GLU A 40 19.89 -13.37 -3.40
N ASP A 41 20.20 -14.40 -2.63
CA ASP A 41 19.93 -14.37 -1.21
C ASP A 41 20.88 -13.39 -0.53
N ILE A 42 20.32 -12.55 0.32
CA ILE A 42 21.08 -11.54 1.05
C ILE A 42 21.71 -12.17 2.28
N LEU A 43 23.01 -11.94 2.48
CA LEU A 43 23.69 -12.31 3.69
C LEU A 43 23.18 -11.49 4.88
N PRO A 44 23.16 -12.05 6.13
CA PRO A 44 22.70 -11.29 7.29
C PRO A 44 23.42 -9.95 7.49
N GLU A 45 24.71 -9.89 7.19
CA GLU A 45 25.52 -8.67 7.29
C GLU A 45 25.06 -7.60 6.30
N GLN A 46 24.76 -8.01 5.07
CA GLN A 46 24.24 -7.11 4.03
C GLN A 46 22.85 -6.60 4.40
N LEU A 47 22.02 -7.46 4.99
CA LEU A 47 20.68 -7.07 5.43
C LEU A 47 20.74 -6.03 6.53
N GLU A 48 21.64 -6.16 7.49
CA GLU A 48 21.86 -5.16 8.54
C GLU A 48 22.36 -3.83 7.98
N GLN A 49 23.29 -3.88 7.03
CA GLN A 49 23.78 -2.67 6.35
C GLN A 49 22.68 -1.98 5.57
N LEU A 50 21.84 -2.74 4.88
CA LEU A 50 20.71 -2.21 4.15
C LEU A 50 19.69 -1.58 5.09
N ASP A 51 19.35 -2.25 6.19
CA ASP A 51 18.43 -1.73 7.20
C ASP A 51 18.95 -0.41 7.79
N GLY A 52 20.22 -0.34 8.15
CA GLY A 52 20.84 0.88 8.65
C GLY A 52 20.79 2.03 7.65
N ALA A 53 21.06 1.75 6.38
CA ALA A 53 21.04 2.75 5.32
C ALA A 53 19.60 3.24 5.05
N LEU A 54 18.63 2.34 5.03
CA LEU A 54 17.23 2.70 4.82
C LEU A 54 16.63 3.49 5.98
N ARG A 55 17.02 3.19 7.21
CA ARG A 55 16.58 3.93 8.40
C ARG A 55 16.96 5.42 8.35
N LYS A 56 18.08 5.75 7.75
CA LYS A 56 18.51 7.14 7.55
C LYS A 56 17.53 7.92 6.68
N SER A 57 16.79 7.25 5.81
CA SER A 57 15.78 7.84 4.94
C SER A 57 14.35 7.64 5.46
N GLY A 58 14.19 7.13 6.68
CA GLY A 58 12.88 6.87 7.28
C GLY A 58 12.22 5.58 6.80
N LEU A 59 12.96 4.70 6.13
CA LEU A 59 12.47 3.42 5.64
C LEU A 59 12.90 2.30 6.58
N LEU A 60 12.02 1.30 6.77
CA LEU A 60 12.26 0.19 7.68
C LEU A 60 12.10 -1.14 6.95
N LEU A 61 13.06 -2.06 7.16
CA LEU A 61 12.90 -3.45 6.72
C LEU A 61 11.90 -4.16 7.64
N MET A 62 11.09 -5.02 7.06
CA MET A 62 10.05 -5.76 7.76
C MET A 62 10.41 -7.24 7.81
N ASP A 63 10.55 -7.77 9.02
CA ASP A 63 10.88 -9.18 9.25
C ASP A 63 9.67 -10.00 9.70
N ASP A 64 8.65 -9.36 10.26
CA ASP A 64 7.49 -10.01 10.82
C ASP A 64 6.44 -10.28 9.73
N LYS A 65 6.00 -11.54 9.61
CA LYS A 65 4.96 -11.95 8.66
C LYS A 65 3.65 -11.17 8.84
N LYS A 66 3.27 -10.87 10.08
CA LYS A 66 2.07 -10.10 10.38
C LYS A 66 2.19 -8.66 9.87
N SER A 67 3.30 -8.02 10.09
CA SER A 67 3.56 -6.66 9.61
C SER A 67 3.60 -6.61 8.08
N ILE A 68 4.19 -7.61 7.45
CA ILE A 68 4.21 -7.75 5.99
C ILE A 68 2.78 -7.87 5.44
N LEU A 69 1.96 -8.70 6.07
CA LEU A 69 0.57 -8.88 5.64
C LEU A 69 -0.23 -7.59 5.81
N VAL A 70 -0.03 -6.86 6.91
CA VAL A 70 -0.68 -5.56 7.14
C VAL A 70 -0.30 -4.55 6.05
N GLU A 71 0.95 -4.49 5.64
CA GLU A 71 1.36 -3.63 4.53
C GLU A 71 0.74 -4.06 3.20
N LYS A 72 0.59 -5.35 2.96
CA LYS A 72 -0.13 -5.86 1.78
C LYS A 72 -1.60 -5.45 1.79
N ILE A 73 -2.26 -5.50 2.95
CA ILE A 73 -3.64 -5.02 3.11
C ILE A 73 -3.72 -3.54 2.76
N LYS A 74 -2.85 -2.74 3.34
CA LYS A 74 -2.78 -1.29 3.10
C LYS A 74 -2.62 -0.98 1.60
N ASN A 75 -1.66 -1.60 0.95
CA ASN A 75 -1.39 -1.39 -0.46
C ASN A 75 -2.57 -1.83 -1.34
N ALA A 76 -3.22 -2.94 -1.00
CA ALA A 76 -4.40 -3.42 -1.72
C ALA A 76 -5.58 -2.44 -1.60
N ILE A 77 -5.78 -1.84 -0.43
CA ILE A 77 -6.82 -0.83 -0.23
C ILE A 77 -6.53 0.42 -1.06
N ILE A 78 -5.29 0.87 -1.08
CA ILE A 78 -4.87 2.03 -1.86
C ILE A 78 -5.09 1.77 -3.36
N GLU A 79 -4.71 0.61 -3.86
CA GLU A 79 -4.97 0.22 -5.25
C GLU A 79 -6.47 0.20 -5.56
N PHE A 80 -7.27 -0.36 -4.67
CA PHE A 80 -8.72 -0.42 -4.83
C PHE A 80 -9.34 0.98 -4.94
N VAL A 81 -8.85 1.94 -4.17
CA VAL A 81 -9.37 3.32 -4.20
C VAL A 81 -8.86 4.11 -5.40
N HIS A 82 -7.55 4.04 -5.69
CA HIS A 82 -6.90 4.96 -6.63
C HIS A 82 -6.84 4.47 -8.07
N TYR A 83 -6.78 3.16 -8.28
CA TYR A 83 -6.54 2.59 -9.61
C TYR A 83 -7.77 1.96 -10.25
N THR A 84 -8.88 1.89 -9.53
CA THR A 84 -10.11 1.32 -10.06
C THR A 84 -11.01 2.43 -10.57
N GLU A 85 -10.99 2.68 -11.87
CA GLU A 85 -11.84 3.67 -12.52
C GLU A 85 -13.22 3.11 -12.87
N GLU A 86 -13.31 1.81 -13.10
CA GLU A 86 -14.57 1.15 -13.43
C GLU A 86 -15.32 0.77 -12.16
N GLN A 87 -16.65 0.79 -12.28
CA GLN A 87 -17.51 0.36 -11.19
C GLN A 87 -17.34 -1.14 -10.96
N ILE A 88 -16.60 -1.49 -9.92
CA ILE A 88 -16.38 -2.89 -9.57
C ILE A 88 -17.64 -3.42 -8.88
N LYS A 89 -18.09 -4.57 -9.32
CA LYS A 89 -19.22 -5.30 -8.70
C LYS A 89 -18.82 -6.04 -7.43
N VAL A 90 -17.53 -6.01 -7.08
CA VAL A 90 -16.97 -6.70 -5.93
C VAL A 90 -16.80 -5.72 -4.80
N ASN A 91 -17.22 -6.08 -3.59
CA ASN A 91 -16.99 -5.23 -2.42
C ASN A 91 -15.55 -5.36 -1.91
N LEU A 92 -15.13 -4.44 -1.05
CA LEU A 92 -13.77 -4.40 -0.53
C LEU A 92 -13.39 -5.69 0.20
N SER A 93 -14.30 -6.28 0.99
CA SER A 93 -14.02 -7.50 1.75
C SER A 93 -13.71 -8.68 0.84
N ASP A 94 -14.47 -8.87 -0.22
CA ASP A 94 -14.22 -9.93 -1.20
C ASP A 94 -12.93 -9.68 -1.98
N TYR A 95 -12.68 -8.44 -2.36
CA TYR A 95 -11.46 -8.05 -3.06
C TYR A 95 -10.21 -8.39 -2.23
N LEU A 96 -10.19 -8.03 -0.96
CA LEU A 96 -9.07 -8.31 -0.07
C LEU A 96 -8.88 -9.80 0.17
N SER A 97 -9.99 -10.54 0.42
CA SER A 97 -9.92 -11.98 0.64
C SER A 97 -9.35 -12.72 -0.56
N GLU A 98 -9.79 -12.39 -1.77
CA GLU A 98 -9.29 -13.01 -2.99
C GLU A 98 -7.84 -12.66 -3.28
N LYS A 99 -7.49 -11.37 -3.17
CA LYS A 99 -6.15 -10.90 -3.49
C LYS A 99 -5.09 -11.43 -2.53
N LEU A 100 -5.42 -11.53 -1.24
CA LEU A 100 -4.48 -11.91 -0.20
C LEU A 100 -4.62 -13.35 0.27
N ASN A 101 -5.60 -14.09 -0.24
CA ASN A 101 -5.86 -15.50 0.11
C ASN A 101 -6.03 -15.74 1.61
N HIS A 102 -6.71 -14.82 2.28
CA HIS A 102 -7.04 -14.91 3.71
C HIS A 102 -8.51 -14.53 3.93
N ASP A 103 -9.10 -15.08 5.00
CA ASP A 103 -10.44 -14.67 5.41
C ASP A 103 -10.45 -13.19 5.82
N TYR A 104 -11.49 -12.47 5.42
CA TYR A 104 -11.59 -11.03 5.70
C TYR A 104 -11.61 -10.72 7.19
N THR A 105 -12.29 -11.55 8.00
CA THR A 105 -12.33 -11.36 9.45
C THR A 105 -10.92 -11.41 10.06
N TYR A 106 -10.10 -12.34 9.61
CA TYR A 106 -8.70 -12.42 10.02
C TYR A 106 -7.92 -11.18 9.62
N LEU A 107 -8.05 -10.74 8.36
CA LEU A 107 -7.37 -9.54 7.85
C LEU A 107 -7.80 -8.28 8.62
N ALA A 108 -9.10 -8.14 8.90
CA ALA A 108 -9.64 -6.99 9.62
C ALA A 108 -9.12 -6.92 11.06
N ASN A 109 -9.12 -8.04 11.76
CA ASN A 109 -8.61 -8.10 13.13
C ASN A 109 -7.12 -7.80 13.19
N LEU A 110 -6.34 -8.40 12.30
CA LEU A 110 -4.89 -8.16 12.21
C LEU A 110 -4.58 -6.69 11.92
N PHE A 111 -5.27 -6.10 10.96
CA PHE A 111 -5.06 -4.70 10.59
C PHE A 111 -5.37 -3.75 11.76
N SER A 112 -6.49 -3.97 12.44
CA SER A 112 -6.88 -3.17 13.60
C SER A 112 -5.89 -3.31 14.76
N GLU A 113 -5.39 -4.51 15.02
CA GLU A 113 -4.41 -4.77 16.07
C GLU A 113 -3.10 -4.02 15.81
N VAL A 114 -2.60 -4.06 14.58
CA VAL A 114 -1.30 -3.48 14.22
C VAL A 114 -1.38 -1.97 13.96
N LYS A 115 -2.41 -1.51 13.25
CA LYS A 115 -2.54 -0.10 12.86
C LYS A 115 -3.36 0.76 13.82
N GLY A 116 -4.15 0.16 14.71
CA GLY A 116 -5.00 0.89 15.63
C GLY A 116 -6.26 1.49 15.04
N ILE A 117 -6.52 1.25 13.76
CA ILE A 117 -7.75 1.68 13.06
C ILE A 117 -8.33 0.52 12.26
N THR A 118 -9.61 0.59 11.94
CA THR A 118 -10.26 -0.46 11.14
C THR A 118 -9.92 -0.33 9.66
N ILE A 119 -10.05 -1.44 8.92
CA ILE A 119 -9.90 -1.43 7.45
C ILE A 119 -10.89 -0.45 6.83
N GLU A 120 -12.15 -0.46 7.28
CA GLU A 120 -13.21 0.42 6.76
C GLU A 120 -12.85 1.89 6.94
N LYS A 121 -12.31 2.25 8.10
CA LYS A 121 -11.91 3.64 8.39
C LYS A 121 -10.73 4.06 7.53
N PHE A 122 -9.74 3.19 7.37
CA PHE A 122 -8.62 3.43 6.48
C PHE A 122 -9.06 3.60 5.02
N TYR A 123 -9.93 2.70 4.55
CA TYR A 123 -10.53 2.78 3.22
C TYR A 123 -11.28 4.08 3.00
N LEU A 124 -12.13 4.47 3.96
CA LEU A 124 -12.91 5.71 3.88
C LEU A 124 -12.00 6.95 3.81
N THR A 125 -10.94 6.98 4.60
CA THR A 125 -9.96 8.07 4.59
C THR A 125 -9.34 8.23 3.20
N HIS A 126 -8.88 7.15 2.58
CA HIS A 126 -8.30 7.20 1.23
C HIS A 126 -9.33 7.53 0.16
N LYS A 127 -10.55 7.07 0.32
CA LYS A 127 -11.65 7.38 -0.59
C LYS A 127 -11.98 8.88 -0.56
N ILE A 128 -11.99 9.50 0.60
CA ILE A 128 -12.18 10.95 0.76
C ILE A 128 -11.02 11.73 0.14
N GLU A 129 -9.79 11.27 0.31
CA GLU A 129 -8.63 11.90 -0.34
C GLU A 129 -8.74 11.85 -1.86
N LYS A 130 -9.22 10.75 -2.42
CA LYS A 130 -9.47 10.62 -3.86
C LYS A 130 -10.57 11.58 -4.32
N VAL A 131 -11.64 11.76 -3.54
CA VAL A 131 -12.70 12.74 -3.82
C VAL A 131 -12.11 14.16 -3.89
N LYS A 132 -11.28 14.54 -2.93
CA LYS A 132 -10.62 15.85 -2.92
C LYS A 132 -9.75 16.05 -4.16
N GLU A 133 -8.99 15.04 -4.55
CA GLU A 133 -8.18 15.07 -5.77
C GLU A 133 -9.04 15.30 -7.01
N LEU A 134 -10.15 14.59 -7.14
CA LEU A 134 -11.07 14.74 -8.28
C LEU A 134 -11.71 16.13 -8.34
N ILE A 135 -12.02 16.72 -7.20
CA ILE A 135 -12.57 18.08 -7.13
C ILE A 135 -11.53 19.10 -7.63
N VAL A 136 -10.28 18.95 -7.20
CA VAL A 136 -9.22 19.94 -7.48
C VAL A 136 -8.66 19.80 -8.89
N TYR A 137 -8.40 18.57 -9.34
CA TYR A 137 -7.64 18.33 -10.58
C TYR A 137 -8.49 17.99 -11.79
N ASP A 138 -9.60 17.28 -11.62
CA ASP A 138 -10.41 16.80 -12.75
C ASP A 138 -11.64 17.66 -13.03
N GLU A 139 -11.89 18.68 -12.23
CA GLU A 139 -13.01 19.62 -12.38
C GLU A 139 -14.40 18.94 -12.50
N LEU A 140 -14.55 17.76 -11.92
CA LEU A 140 -15.81 17.03 -11.94
C LEU A 140 -16.82 17.64 -10.96
N ASN A 141 -18.12 17.58 -11.30
CA ASN A 141 -19.17 17.96 -10.36
C ASN A 141 -19.39 16.87 -9.31
N PHE A 142 -20.13 17.18 -8.23
CA PHE A 142 -20.33 16.25 -7.13
C PHE A 142 -21.05 14.96 -7.54
N SER A 143 -21.99 15.03 -8.48
CA SER A 143 -22.71 13.84 -8.95
C SER A 143 -21.79 12.91 -9.75
N GLU A 144 -20.94 13.47 -10.61
CA GLU A 144 -19.95 12.70 -11.37
C GLU A 144 -18.93 12.05 -10.44
N ILE A 145 -18.46 12.78 -9.41
CA ILE A 145 -17.53 12.25 -8.42
C ILE A 145 -18.19 11.12 -7.62
N ALA A 146 -19.45 11.29 -7.20
CA ALA A 146 -20.20 10.27 -6.47
C ALA A 146 -20.29 8.98 -7.28
N TYR A 147 -20.60 9.08 -8.56
CA TYR A 147 -20.65 7.93 -9.46
C TYR A 147 -19.28 7.26 -9.59
N LYS A 148 -18.22 8.04 -9.85
CA LYS A 148 -16.85 7.53 -10.03
C LYS A 148 -16.32 6.85 -8.76
N MET A 149 -16.71 7.31 -7.59
CA MET A 149 -16.30 6.76 -6.30
C MET A 149 -17.27 5.74 -5.72
N HIS A 150 -18.26 5.31 -6.52
CA HIS A 150 -19.23 4.27 -6.16
C HIS A 150 -20.14 4.65 -4.98
N TYR A 151 -20.43 5.94 -4.78
CA TYR A 151 -21.45 6.40 -3.84
C TYR A 151 -22.83 6.39 -4.51
N SER A 152 -23.87 6.12 -3.75
CA SER A 152 -25.24 6.11 -4.27
C SER A 152 -25.75 7.52 -4.59
N SER A 153 -25.22 8.56 -3.94
CA SER A 153 -25.51 9.96 -4.22
C SER A 153 -24.40 10.86 -3.68
N CYS A 154 -24.40 12.13 -4.11
CA CYS A 154 -23.45 13.13 -3.62
C CYS A 154 -23.64 13.48 -2.14
N LEU A 155 -24.77 13.16 -1.54
CA LEU A 155 -25.04 13.38 -0.12
C LEU A 155 -24.13 12.55 0.79
N LEU A 156 -23.55 11.48 0.29
CA LEU A 156 -22.64 10.62 1.05
C LEU A 156 -21.27 11.25 1.31
N TYR A 157 -20.96 12.40 0.69
CA TYR A 157 -19.71 13.12 0.96
C TYR A 157 -19.74 13.91 2.27
N THR A 158 -20.88 14.26 2.71
CA THR A 158 -21.06 15.00 3.94
C THR A 158 -21.24 14.08 5.12
#